data_e301524cacb3f49c5d02769ddd2d8190
#
_entry.id   e301524cacb3f49c5d02769ddd2d8190
#
_cell.length_a   1.000
_cell.length_b   1.000
_cell.length_c   1.000
_cell.angle_alpha   90.00
_cell.angle_beta   90.00
_cell.angle_gamma   90.00
#
_symmetry.space_group_name_H-M   'P 1'
#
loop_
_entity.id
_entity.type
_entity.pdbx_description
1 polymer ?
#
loop_
_entity_poly.entity_id
_entity_poly.type
_entity_poly.pdbx_seq_one_letter_code
_entity_poly.pdbx_strand_id
1 'polypeptide(L)'
;YDANGWLAKGPAGMEYIPVMVAEHEIPQMVSTYQMGIRDYDVEKAFEAMKKMQTTPATHVAGGFAGNRDLVSYMKYKYVPIELGRFSNTLEYSYDDWTVGQMAKALGKFSEYATFNDRGYWWKNAINPENGYAHMRDSVGNFIPDFDAFQTGRNHHYVEGNSWQLSYFVPQDVPALIDIMLSLIHISEPTR
;
A
#
# COMPACT_ATOMS: atom_id res chain seq x y z
N TYR A 1 -19.94 3.96 -5.17
CA TYR A 1 -19.63 5.10 -4.28
C TYR A 1 -20.89 5.83 -3.82
N ASP A 2 -21.80 6.13 -4.72
CA ASP A 2 -23.01 6.92 -4.40
C ASP A 2 -23.95 6.23 -3.42
N ALA A 3 -24.00 4.92 -3.40
CA ALA A 3 -24.88 4.15 -2.53
C ALA A 3 -24.44 4.13 -1.06
N ASN A 4 -23.12 4.16 -0.79
CA ASN A 4 -22.59 3.98 0.57
C ASN A 4 -21.41 4.90 0.92
N GLY A 5 -20.94 5.71 -0.03
CA GLY A 5 -19.83 6.64 0.17
C GLY A 5 -18.43 6.01 0.17
N TRP A 6 -18.30 4.76 -0.30
CA TRP A 6 -17.03 4.05 -0.41
C TRP A 6 -16.84 3.46 -1.81
N LEU A 7 -15.61 3.39 -2.28
CA LEU A 7 -15.29 2.65 -3.50
C LEU A 7 -15.38 1.15 -3.23
N ALA A 8 -15.80 0.39 -4.23
CA ALA A 8 -15.91 -1.06 -4.11
C ALA A 8 -14.53 -1.71 -4.28
N LYS A 9 -14.17 -2.61 -3.37
CA LYS A 9 -12.87 -3.29 -3.35
C LYS A 9 -12.72 -4.41 -4.39
N GLY A 10 -13.74 -4.71 -5.13
CA GLY A 10 -13.65 -5.74 -6.16
C GLY A 10 -14.91 -5.81 -7.03
N PRO A 11 -14.77 -6.26 -8.27
CA PRO A 11 -15.88 -6.40 -9.21
C PRO A 11 -16.57 -7.76 -9.01
N ALA A 12 -17.39 -7.91 -8.01
CA ALA A 12 -18.24 -9.10 -7.91
C ALA A 12 -19.70 -8.75 -8.14
N GLY A 13 -20.12 -8.90 -9.35
CA GLY A 13 -21.47 -8.55 -9.76
C GLY A 13 -21.70 -7.04 -9.64
N MET A 14 -22.83 -6.65 -9.10
CA MET A 14 -23.20 -5.25 -8.84
C MET A 14 -23.16 -4.93 -7.35
N GLU A 15 -22.52 -5.76 -6.54
CA GLU A 15 -22.53 -5.64 -5.09
C GLU A 15 -21.20 -5.11 -4.55
N TYR A 16 -21.28 -4.39 -3.44
CA TYR A 16 -20.12 -3.93 -2.69
C TYR A 16 -19.43 -5.10 -1.99
N ILE A 17 -18.14 -5.29 -2.25
CA ILE A 17 -17.34 -6.33 -1.61
C ILE A 17 -16.35 -5.71 -0.65
N PRO A 18 -16.50 -5.94 0.67
CA PRO A 18 -15.66 -5.34 1.70
C PRO A 18 -14.49 -6.24 2.14
N VAL A 19 -14.07 -7.20 1.32
CA VAL A 19 -13.17 -8.28 1.77
C VAL A 19 -11.71 -8.05 1.40
N MET A 20 -11.43 -7.35 0.31
CA MET A 20 -10.07 -7.16 -0.20
C MET A 20 -9.21 -6.29 0.73
N VAL A 21 -7.89 -6.36 0.54
CA VAL A 21 -6.91 -5.90 1.51
C VAL A 21 -6.56 -4.43 1.36
N ALA A 22 -6.45 -3.93 0.15
CA ALA A 22 -6.11 -2.55 -0.18
C ALA A 22 -7.22 -1.93 -1.02
N GLU A 23 -6.98 -0.78 -1.57
CA GLU A 23 -7.94 -0.04 -2.37
C GLU A 23 -7.48 0.01 -3.84
N HIS A 24 -7.16 -1.15 -4.42
CA HIS A 24 -6.57 -1.25 -5.77
C HIS A 24 -7.52 -0.86 -6.92
N GLU A 25 -8.76 -0.53 -6.66
CA GLU A 25 -9.59 0.23 -7.58
C GLU A 25 -9.03 1.62 -7.86
N ILE A 26 -8.21 2.19 -6.96
CA ILE A 26 -7.51 3.46 -7.15
C ILE A 26 -6.57 3.41 -8.36
N PRO A 27 -5.56 2.50 -8.43
CA PRO A 27 -4.70 2.41 -9.60
C PRO A 27 -5.47 2.07 -10.88
N GLN A 28 -6.56 1.32 -10.80
CA GLN A 28 -7.41 1.04 -11.95
C GLN A 28 -8.05 2.33 -12.50
N MET A 29 -8.63 3.15 -11.63
CA MET A 29 -9.26 4.42 -12.01
C MET A 29 -8.23 5.41 -12.57
N VAL A 30 -7.07 5.52 -11.95
CA VAL A 30 -5.99 6.41 -12.42
C VAL A 30 -5.44 5.96 -13.76
N SER A 31 -5.23 4.67 -13.96
CA SER A 31 -4.82 4.11 -15.25
C SER A 31 -5.84 4.40 -16.34
N THR A 32 -7.13 4.25 -16.05
CA THR A 32 -8.24 4.57 -16.94
C THR A 32 -8.18 6.03 -17.38
N TYR A 33 -7.99 6.95 -16.43
CA TYR A 33 -7.83 8.38 -16.72
C TYR A 33 -6.60 8.68 -17.60
N GLN A 34 -5.46 8.05 -17.31
CA GLN A 34 -4.22 8.23 -18.08
C GLN A 34 -4.33 7.67 -19.50
N MET A 35 -5.11 6.62 -19.71
CA MET A 35 -5.44 6.08 -21.04
C MET A 35 -6.38 7.00 -21.85
N GLY A 36 -6.84 8.11 -21.27
CA GLY A 36 -7.68 9.08 -21.95
C GLY A 36 -9.18 8.87 -21.79
N ILE A 37 -9.61 7.88 -21.04
CA ILE A 37 -11.03 7.65 -20.74
C ILE A 37 -11.42 8.58 -19.58
N ARG A 38 -12.21 9.62 -19.92
CA ARG A 38 -12.53 10.73 -19.00
C ARG A 38 -14.01 11.14 -19.03
N ASP A 39 -14.86 10.31 -19.57
CA ASP A 39 -16.31 10.52 -19.71
C ASP A 39 -17.08 10.15 -18.44
N TYR A 40 -16.51 10.49 -17.28
CA TYR A 40 -17.09 10.31 -15.97
C TYR A 40 -16.75 11.52 -15.06
N ASP A 41 -17.37 11.61 -13.89
CA ASP A 41 -17.09 12.69 -12.93
C ASP A 41 -15.70 12.46 -12.28
N VAL A 42 -14.69 13.03 -12.94
CA VAL A 42 -13.27 12.90 -12.55
C VAL A 42 -12.98 13.51 -11.17
N GLU A 43 -13.60 14.65 -10.85
CA GLU A 43 -13.40 15.31 -9.55
C GLU A 43 -14.00 14.47 -8.41
N LYS A 44 -15.18 13.95 -8.60
CA LYS A 44 -15.81 13.04 -7.65
C LYS A 44 -15.03 11.74 -7.46
N ALA A 45 -14.48 11.20 -8.55
CA ALA A 45 -13.60 10.05 -8.51
C ALA A 45 -12.35 10.33 -7.69
N PHE A 46 -11.71 11.48 -7.91
CA PHE A 46 -10.52 11.89 -7.15
C PHE A 46 -10.84 12.02 -5.65
N GLU A 47 -11.93 12.71 -5.28
CA GLU A 47 -12.33 12.83 -3.88
C GLU A 47 -12.66 11.47 -3.24
N ALA A 48 -13.24 10.55 -4.01
CA ALA A 48 -13.49 9.19 -3.54
C ALA A 48 -12.16 8.45 -3.28
N MET A 49 -11.21 8.46 -4.21
CA MET A 49 -9.88 7.85 -4.03
C MET A 49 -9.13 8.46 -2.84
N LYS A 50 -9.15 9.78 -2.70
CA LYS A 50 -8.56 10.49 -1.56
C LYS A 50 -9.16 10.05 -0.24
N LYS A 51 -10.48 9.89 -0.18
CA LYS A 51 -11.18 9.39 1.00
C LYS A 51 -10.70 8.00 1.41
N MET A 52 -10.50 7.08 0.46
CA MET A 52 -10.02 5.73 0.78
C MET A 52 -8.67 5.73 1.50
N GLN A 53 -7.83 6.71 1.20
CA GLN A 53 -6.47 6.84 1.74
C GLN A 53 -6.37 7.81 2.94
N THR A 54 -7.46 8.43 3.37
CA THR A 54 -7.44 9.42 4.46
C THR A 54 -8.48 9.16 5.55
N THR A 55 -9.52 8.38 5.27
CA THR A 55 -10.61 8.13 6.21
C THR A 55 -10.49 6.74 6.80
N PRO A 56 -10.50 6.59 8.14
CA PRO A 56 -10.48 5.28 8.78
C PRO A 56 -11.59 4.37 8.28
N ALA A 57 -11.26 3.10 8.13
CA ALA A 57 -12.22 2.10 7.66
C ALA A 57 -13.43 1.99 8.58
N THR A 58 -14.57 1.69 7.97
CA THR A 58 -15.82 1.41 8.69
C THR A 58 -16.15 -0.06 8.61
N HIS A 59 -16.53 -0.67 9.73
CA HIS A 59 -17.00 -2.04 9.76
C HIS A 59 -18.36 -2.15 9.06
N VAL A 60 -18.48 -3.08 8.13
CA VAL A 60 -19.68 -3.36 7.37
C VAL A 60 -19.96 -4.86 7.34
N ALA A 61 -21.14 -5.28 6.92
CA ALA A 61 -21.45 -6.70 6.77
C ALA A 61 -20.44 -7.36 5.84
N GLY A 62 -19.77 -8.40 6.33
CA GLY A 62 -18.76 -9.16 5.59
C GLY A 62 -17.34 -8.62 5.62
N GLY A 63 -17.06 -7.46 6.27
CA GLY A 63 -15.70 -6.93 6.36
C GLY A 63 -15.59 -5.44 6.67
N PHE A 64 -14.76 -4.73 5.93
CA PHE A 64 -14.48 -3.31 6.11
C PHE A 64 -14.64 -2.54 4.80
N ALA A 65 -15.27 -1.38 4.88
CA ALA A 65 -15.18 -0.35 3.85
C ALA A 65 -13.99 0.55 4.18
N GLY A 66 -13.11 0.78 3.21
CA GLY A 66 -11.85 1.50 3.41
C GLY A 66 -10.72 0.63 3.98
N ASN A 67 -9.54 1.23 4.11
CA ASN A 67 -8.32 0.56 4.56
C ASN A 67 -8.34 0.28 6.08
N ARG A 68 -8.38 -1.00 6.43
CA ARG A 68 -8.52 -1.53 7.80
C ARG A 68 -7.44 -1.03 8.75
N ASP A 69 -6.20 -0.96 8.28
CA ASP A 69 -5.04 -0.63 9.10
C ASP A 69 -4.54 0.81 8.89
N LEU A 70 -5.39 1.68 8.28
CA LEU A 70 -5.01 3.03 7.89
C LEU A 70 -4.56 3.88 9.08
N VAL A 71 -5.21 3.74 10.23
CA VAL A 71 -4.89 4.54 11.43
C VAL A 71 -3.46 4.26 11.90
N SER A 72 -3.07 3.01 11.96
CA SER A 72 -1.70 2.62 12.33
C SER A 72 -0.69 3.02 11.25
N TYR A 73 -1.02 2.80 9.99
CA TYR A 73 -0.20 3.22 8.86
C TYR A 73 0.08 4.73 8.87
N MET A 74 -0.93 5.55 9.07
CA MET A 74 -0.78 7.02 9.13
C MET A 74 0.06 7.48 10.32
N LYS A 75 -0.06 6.79 11.46
CA LYS A 75 0.67 7.15 12.68
C LYS A 75 2.15 6.78 12.61
N TYR A 76 2.46 5.59 12.14
CA TYR A 76 3.81 5.03 12.18
C TYR A 76 4.54 5.12 10.83
N LYS A 77 3.85 5.46 9.74
CA LYS A 77 4.31 5.38 8.34
C LYS A 77 4.60 3.95 7.89
N TYR A 78 4.07 2.98 8.58
CA TYR A 78 3.99 1.56 8.27
C TYR A 78 2.93 0.94 9.19
N VAL A 79 2.58 -0.32 8.96
CA VAL A 79 1.66 -1.06 9.82
C VAL A 79 2.46 -1.95 10.77
N PRO A 80 2.56 -1.60 12.08
CA PRO A 80 3.21 -2.48 13.06
C PRO A 80 2.45 -3.79 13.23
N ILE A 81 3.18 -4.87 13.56
CA ILE A 81 2.59 -6.21 13.71
C ILE A 81 1.51 -6.31 14.80
N GLU A 82 1.60 -5.49 15.83
CA GLU A 82 0.63 -5.46 16.93
C GLU A 82 -0.67 -4.75 16.54
N LEU A 83 -0.66 -3.95 15.47
CA LEU A 83 -1.74 -3.05 15.13
C LEU A 83 -2.39 -3.35 13.76
N GLY A 84 -1.89 -4.35 13.06
CA GLY A 84 -2.45 -4.74 11.76
C GLY A 84 -1.55 -5.72 10.99
N ARG A 85 -1.79 -5.80 9.70
CA ARG A 85 -1.05 -6.65 8.79
C ARG A 85 0.10 -5.87 8.15
N PHE A 86 1.31 -6.24 8.48
CA PHE A 86 2.52 -5.52 8.09
C PHE A 86 2.63 -5.26 6.58
N SER A 87 2.30 -6.26 5.76
CA SER A 87 2.37 -6.13 4.29
C SER A 87 1.45 -5.05 3.71
N ASN A 88 0.40 -4.64 4.43
CA ASN A 88 -0.45 -3.52 4.02
C ASN A 88 0.32 -2.21 3.87
N THR A 89 1.51 -2.10 4.46
CA THR A 89 2.42 -0.97 4.26
C THR A 89 2.78 -0.78 2.79
N LEU A 90 3.09 -1.87 2.10
CA LEU A 90 3.45 -1.86 0.68
C LEU A 90 2.25 -1.47 -0.19
N GLU A 91 1.12 -2.11 0.06
CA GLU A 91 -0.13 -1.90 -0.68
C GLU A 91 -0.62 -0.45 -0.54
N TYR A 92 -0.72 0.06 0.69
CA TYR A 92 -1.20 1.42 0.95
C TYR A 92 -0.27 2.48 0.40
N SER A 93 1.04 2.25 0.42
CA SER A 93 2.00 3.21 -0.15
C SER A 93 1.90 3.28 -1.68
N TYR A 94 1.60 2.16 -2.34
CA TYR A 94 1.34 2.15 -3.77
C TYR A 94 0.04 2.89 -4.12
N ASP A 95 -1.03 2.64 -3.40
CA ASP A 95 -2.30 3.35 -3.58
C ASP A 95 -2.12 4.87 -3.34
N ASP A 96 -1.39 5.25 -2.29
CA ASP A 96 -1.06 6.66 -2.01
C ASP A 96 -0.30 7.32 -3.17
N TRP A 97 0.77 6.67 -3.64
CA TRP A 97 1.52 7.17 -4.79
C TRP A 97 0.61 7.38 -6.01
N THR A 98 -0.29 6.44 -6.22
CA THR A 98 -1.23 6.46 -7.36
C THR A 98 -2.23 7.62 -7.23
N VAL A 99 -2.80 7.87 -6.03
CA VAL A 99 -3.60 9.08 -5.76
C VAL A 99 -2.77 10.34 -6.04
N GLY A 100 -1.51 10.36 -5.65
CA GLY A 100 -0.59 11.44 -5.95
C GLY A 100 -0.44 11.71 -7.46
N GLN A 101 -0.31 10.66 -8.27
CA GLN A 101 -0.22 10.82 -9.73
C GLN A 101 -1.51 11.42 -10.31
N MET A 102 -2.67 11.02 -9.80
CA MET A 102 -3.94 11.63 -10.21
C MET A 102 -4.01 13.10 -9.79
N ALA A 103 -3.63 13.41 -8.54
CA ALA A 103 -3.58 14.79 -8.05
C ALA A 103 -2.69 15.67 -8.94
N LYS A 104 -1.50 15.17 -9.31
CA LYS A 104 -0.59 15.85 -10.24
C LYS A 104 -1.24 16.12 -11.60
N ALA A 105 -1.91 15.13 -12.18
CA ALA A 105 -2.58 15.24 -13.46
C ALA A 105 -3.74 16.26 -13.44
N LEU A 106 -4.37 16.44 -12.29
CA LEU A 106 -5.45 17.41 -12.06
C LEU A 106 -4.95 18.80 -11.60
N GLY A 107 -3.65 19.01 -11.46
CA GLY A 107 -3.08 20.27 -10.98
C GLY A 107 -3.25 20.52 -9.47
N LYS A 108 -3.59 19.50 -8.69
CA LYS A 108 -3.78 19.55 -7.23
C LYS A 108 -2.44 19.31 -6.53
N PHE A 109 -1.58 20.31 -6.54
CA PHE A 109 -0.17 20.14 -6.15
C PHE A 109 0.04 19.92 -4.65
N SER A 110 -0.85 20.39 -3.78
CA SER A 110 -0.81 20.12 -2.34
C SER A 110 -1.06 18.66 -2.03
N GLU A 111 -2.10 18.10 -2.64
CA GLU A 111 -2.44 16.69 -2.55
C GLU A 111 -1.35 15.82 -3.18
N TYR A 112 -0.83 16.23 -4.34
CA TYR A 112 0.31 15.55 -4.95
C TYR A 112 1.49 15.45 -3.99
N ALA A 113 1.91 16.55 -3.37
CA ALA A 113 3.04 16.56 -2.44
C ALA A 113 2.80 15.58 -1.26
N THR A 114 1.60 15.60 -0.69
CA THR A 114 1.22 14.74 0.44
C THR A 114 1.24 13.27 0.06
N PHE A 115 0.53 12.90 -0.99
CA PHE A 115 0.39 11.50 -1.39
C PHE A 115 1.65 10.94 -2.03
N ASN A 116 2.42 11.77 -2.72
CA ASN A 116 3.72 11.35 -3.24
C ASN A 116 4.72 11.05 -2.11
N ASP A 117 4.77 11.85 -1.04
CA ASP A 117 5.57 11.54 0.16
C ASP A 117 5.17 10.18 0.76
N ARG A 118 3.88 9.97 0.96
CA ARG A 118 3.35 8.72 1.50
C ARG A 118 3.63 7.52 0.58
N GLY A 119 3.68 7.74 -0.71
CA GLY A 119 4.06 6.75 -1.71
C GLY A 119 5.44 6.15 -1.49
N TYR A 120 6.32 6.83 -0.76
CA TYR A 120 7.66 6.34 -0.39
C TYR A 120 7.73 5.67 0.99
N TRP A 121 6.62 5.58 1.72
CA TRP A 121 6.61 4.93 3.03
C TRP A 121 6.83 3.41 2.97
N TRP A 122 6.76 2.79 1.79
CA TRP A 122 7.20 1.42 1.58
C TRP A 122 8.62 1.15 2.09
N LYS A 123 9.51 2.16 2.09
CA LYS A 123 10.88 2.07 2.59
C LYS A 123 10.94 1.70 4.07
N ASN A 124 9.90 2.02 4.84
CA ASN A 124 9.81 1.65 6.26
C ASN A 124 9.52 0.15 6.45
N ALA A 125 9.06 -0.53 5.41
CA ALA A 125 8.81 -1.97 5.46
C ALA A 125 10.06 -2.78 5.08
N ILE A 126 10.99 -2.23 4.30
CA ILE A 126 12.18 -2.95 3.85
C ILE A 126 13.29 -2.82 4.88
N ASN A 127 13.81 -3.96 5.32
CA ASN A 127 15.01 -3.97 6.15
C ASN A 127 16.25 -3.87 5.25
N PRO A 128 17.05 -2.81 5.38
CA PRO A 128 18.24 -2.62 4.54
C PRO A 128 19.33 -3.66 4.79
N GLU A 129 19.27 -4.42 5.88
CA GLU A 129 20.26 -5.45 6.20
C GLU A 129 20.01 -6.76 5.45
N ASN A 130 18.77 -7.02 5.02
CA ASN A 130 18.41 -8.26 4.32
C ASN A 130 17.61 -8.07 3.03
N GLY A 131 17.19 -6.83 2.71
CA GLY A 131 16.45 -6.49 1.48
C GLY A 131 15.00 -6.96 1.43
N TYR A 132 14.48 -7.53 2.50
CA TYR A 132 13.12 -8.03 2.55
C TYR A 132 12.16 -7.07 3.25
N ALA A 133 10.89 -7.16 2.89
CA ALA A 133 9.80 -6.63 3.70
C ALA A 133 9.79 -7.38 5.04
N HIS A 134 10.41 -6.79 6.04
CA HIS A 134 10.67 -7.40 7.32
C HIS A 134 9.80 -6.76 8.39
N MET A 135 9.03 -7.58 9.08
CA MET A 135 8.09 -7.15 10.11
C MET A 135 8.75 -6.24 11.15
N ARG A 136 8.01 -5.19 11.55
CA ARG A 136 8.43 -4.24 12.59
C ARG A 136 7.37 -4.11 13.67
N ASP A 137 7.82 -3.90 14.88
CA ASP A 137 6.97 -3.58 16.04
C ASP A 137 6.60 -2.08 16.06
N SER A 138 5.72 -1.68 16.98
CA SER A 138 5.28 -0.28 17.15
C SER A 138 6.34 0.64 17.77
N VAL A 139 7.48 0.09 18.20
CA VAL A 139 8.64 0.86 18.69
C VAL A 139 9.65 1.12 17.56
N GLY A 140 9.54 0.36 16.47
CA GLY A 140 10.37 0.55 15.28
C GLY A 140 11.44 -0.52 15.08
N ASN A 141 11.48 -1.55 15.92
CA ASN A 141 12.46 -2.63 15.78
C ASN A 141 11.98 -3.65 14.76
N PHE A 142 12.91 -4.18 13.96
CA PHE A 142 12.66 -5.37 13.18
C PHE A 142 12.54 -6.60 14.07
N ILE A 143 11.57 -7.48 13.78
CA ILE A 143 11.31 -8.67 14.58
C ILE A 143 12.47 -9.65 14.45
N PRO A 144 13.00 -10.22 15.56
CA PRO A 144 14.06 -11.23 15.51
C PRO A 144 13.53 -12.54 14.88
N ASP A 145 14.44 -13.45 14.57
CA ASP A 145 14.16 -14.79 14.02
C ASP A 145 13.33 -14.77 12.74
N PHE A 146 13.65 -13.82 11.85
CA PHE A 146 12.96 -13.61 10.60
C PHE A 146 13.24 -14.71 9.58
N ASP A 147 12.17 -15.31 9.06
CA ASP A 147 12.17 -16.22 7.91
C ASP A 147 11.31 -15.65 6.79
N ALA A 148 11.95 -15.24 5.68
CA ALA A 148 11.27 -14.66 4.54
C ALA A 148 10.29 -15.63 3.85
N PHE A 149 10.47 -16.93 4.02
CA PHE A 149 9.64 -17.98 3.40
C PHE A 149 8.51 -18.47 4.31
N GLN A 150 8.44 -17.97 5.54
CA GLN A 150 7.41 -18.36 6.48
C GLN A 150 6.02 -18.08 5.89
N THR A 151 5.17 -19.12 5.92
CA THR A 151 3.76 -19.06 5.51
C THR A 151 2.86 -19.52 6.67
N GLY A 152 1.57 -19.25 6.58
CA GLY A 152 0.60 -19.76 7.55
C GLY A 152 -0.37 -18.72 8.09
N ARG A 153 -1.18 -19.12 9.09
CA ARG A 153 -2.31 -18.33 9.54
C ARG A 153 -1.94 -17.06 10.34
N ASN A 154 -0.81 -17.03 10.98
CA ASN A 154 -0.39 -15.91 11.86
C ASN A 154 0.67 -15.05 11.19
N HIS A 155 0.53 -14.86 9.92
CA HIS A 155 1.46 -14.05 9.19
C HIS A 155 0.90 -12.65 9.03
N HIS A 156 1.77 -11.72 9.13
CA HIS A 156 1.51 -10.31 8.88
C HIS A 156 1.64 -9.95 7.40
N TYR A 157 1.68 -10.96 6.53
CA TYR A 157 1.72 -10.86 5.08
C TYR A 157 0.41 -11.42 4.51
N VAL A 158 -0.32 -10.60 3.77
CA VAL A 158 -1.62 -11.00 3.23
C VAL A 158 -1.42 -11.84 1.98
N GLU A 159 -1.98 -13.06 2.01
CA GLU A 159 -1.98 -14.00 0.88
C GLU A 159 -0.59 -14.34 0.32
N GLY A 160 0.46 -14.18 1.13
CA GLY A 160 1.83 -14.44 0.70
C GLY A 160 2.79 -14.52 1.88
N ASN A 161 4.05 -14.29 1.59
CA ASN A 161 5.13 -14.19 2.57
C ASN A 161 6.04 -13.01 2.25
N SER A 162 7.02 -12.76 3.10
CA SER A 162 7.96 -11.68 2.91
C SER A 162 8.70 -11.77 1.57
N TRP A 163 9.16 -12.97 1.20
CA TRP A 163 9.90 -13.18 -0.05
C TRP A 163 9.09 -12.76 -1.27
N GLN A 164 7.80 -13.08 -1.32
CA GLN A 164 6.91 -12.72 -2.43
C GLN A 164 6.60 -11.22 -2.44
N LEU A 165 6.22 -10.68 -1.26
CA LEU A 165 5.67 -9.33 -1.18
C LEU A 165 6.73 -8.22 -1.17
N SER A 166 8.00 -8.54 -0.88
CA SER A 166 9.11 -7.58 -0.96
C SER A 166 9.27 -6.94 -2.33
N TYR A 167 8.79 -7.60 -3.38
CA TYR A 167 8.86 -7.08 -4.75
C TYR A 167 7.68 -6.15 -5.12
N PHE A 168 6.68 -6.02 -4.24
CA PHE A 168 5.53 -5.16 -4.51
C PHE A 168 5.84 -3.69 -4.23
N VAL A 169 6.70 -3.10 -5.05
CA VAL A 169 7.04 -1.67 -5.07
C VAL A 169 7.03 -1.16 -6.52
N PRO A 170 5.89 -1.24 -7.23
CA PRO A 170 5.83 -0.87 -8.64
C PRO A 170 6.09 0.63 -8.89
N GLN A 171 5.90 1.47 -7.88
CA GLN A 171 6.11 2.92 -7.97
C GLN A 171 7.58 3.35 -7.88
N ASP A 172 8.48 2.49 -7.39
CA ASP A 172 9.89 2.86 -7.16
C ASP A 172 10.84 1.67 -7.31
N VAL A 173 10.70 0.96 -8.44
CA VAL A 173 11.51 -0.22 -8.77
C VAL A 173 13.02 0.08 -8.72
N PRO A 174 13.51 1.23 -9.22
CA PRO A 174 14.93 1.55 -9.13
C PRO A 174 15.46 1.58 -7.69
N ALA A 175 14.76 2.25 -6.77
CA ALA A 175 15.21 2.33 -5.38
C ALA A 175 15.12 0.96 -4.66
N LEU A 176 14.14 0.12 -5.01
CA LEU A 176 14.08 -1.25 -4.50
C LEU A 176 15.29 -2.07 -4.97
N ILE A 177 15.64 -1.97 -6.25
CA ILE A 177 16.81 -2.62 -6.82
C ILE A 177 18.09 -2.15 -6.12
N ASP A 178 18.25 -0.84 -5.91
CA ASP A 178 19.41 -0.28 -5.22
C ASP A 178 19.58 -0.85 -3.81
N ILE A 179 18.48 -0.98 -3.06
CA ILE A 179 18.51 -1.58 -1.72
C ILE A 179 18.93 -3.06 -1.81
N MET A 180 18.36 -3.82 -2.72
CA MET A 180 18.64 -5.25 -2.87
C MET A 180 20.07 -5.51 -3.40
N LEU A 181 20.55 -4.71 -4.35
CA LEU A 181 21.90 -4.86 -4.91
C LEU A 181 22.99 -4.43 -3.93
N SER A 182 22.73 -3.48 -3.04
CA SER A 182 23.70 -3.09 -2.02
C SER A 182 24.12 -4.26 -1.12
N LEU A 183 23.25 -5.25 -0.95
CA LEU A 183 23.50 -6.46 -0.16
C LEU A 183 24.40 -7.45 -0.87
N ILE A 184 24.38 -7.51 -2.20
CA ILE A 184 25.23 -8.41 -2.99
C ILE A 184 26.70 -7.98 -2.85
N HIS A 185 26.96 -6.68 -2.79
CA HIS A 185 28.32 -6.14 -2.61
C HIS A 185 28.88 -6.34 -1.19
N ILE A 186 28.01 -6.48 -0.19
CA ILE A 186 28.43 -6.73 1.21
C ILE A 186 28.76 -8.22 1.42
N SER A 187 28.19 -9.12 0.64
CA SER A 187 28.36 -10.58 0.78
C SER A 187 29.48 -11.16 -0.08
N GLU A 188 30.10 -10.39 -0.97
CA GLU A 188 31.29 -10.86 -1.68
C GLU A 188 32.53 -10.81 -0.75
N PRO A 189 33.15 -11.96 -0.41
CA PRO A 189 34.39 -11.93 0.32
C PRO A 189 35.44 -11.25 -0.56
N THR A 190 36.03 -10.17 -0.04
CA THR A 190 37.23 -9.57 -0.62
C THR A 190 38.28 -10.68 -0.79
N ARG A 191 38.54 -11.07 -2.04
CA ARG A 191 39.64 -11.96 -2.40
C ARG A 191 40.95 -11.20 -2.32
#